data_b2b7bc6f51c4e744b31e7215b65af2a2
#
_entry.id   b2b7bc6f51c4e744b31e7215b65af2a2
#
_cell.length_a   1.000
_cell.length_b   1.000
_cell.length_c   1.000
_cell.angle_alpha   90.00
_cell.angle_beta   90.00
_cell.angle_gamma   90.00
#
_symmetry.space_group_name_H-M   'P 1'
#
loop_
_entity.id
_entity.type
_entity.pdbx_description
1 polymer ?
#
loop_
_entity_poly.entity_id
_entity_poly.type
_entity_poly.pdbx_seq_one_letter_code
_entity_poly.pdbx_strand_id
1 'polypeptide(L)'
;MSWQLVSFALVLVALALAFWWYERSHPPAKLLAVVATLAAIAALGRDAFAAVPDVKPITAIVLVSGVAFGAGPGFAVGAIAALASNILLGEGPWTPWQMLGWGLVGLIGAGLGRLSSRRLPTLALALACAVSAEVFNLVVDLYTWTATGNHTLAGFGVVLGSAAVFDITHILASFAFGLAFGGVLLRMLTRVRSRLEVSWEPAGTERRPGQPDAPPSLLAPLSAVALLIAIPLLAVGAPTAARATTAAPRASARAFIRAVPATVSATEARLDISSEVAFLAGAQNSDGGFGGTPGQTSSELYSAWVAIGLAAAGRDPLSLRRGAHTVLDAIRGEASSLQGAGDLERTILALHACGASVQSLPGGDGAGGDPVVRLLRFRDSDGSFGDLSNLTAFAIFALRAAGYPAGDTVVRGAGRWLQRQQEPDGGFGFGTRGGGSDVDDTAAVLQAVVDAGVRTGPVLAHAAAFLIRVQNLDGGYPQQPGGESNAQSTAWAIQGLVAAGRDVGAITRQGSRSPLGYLESLLAPNGSVHYSRTGAQTPVWVTAQALTALAGKPFPIAPVRR
;
A
#
# COMPACT_ATOMS: atom_id res chain seq x y z
N MET A 1 -9.02 23.76 -3.20
CA MET A 1 -8.01 22.75 -3.60
C MET A 1 -7.88 21.78 -2.44
N SER A 2 -7.91 20.47 -2.71
CA SER A 2 -7.70 19.47 -1.66
C SER A 2 -6.26 19.52 -1.14
N TRP A 3 -6.03 19.18 0.12
CA TRP A 3 -4.70 19.08 0.73
C TRP A 3 -3.75 18.22 -0.09
N GLN A 4 -4.26 17.12 -0.61
CA GLN A 4 -3.53 16.19 -1.47
C GLN A 4 -2.96 16.87 -2.72
N LEU A 5 -3.76 17.68 -3.43
CA LEU A 5 -3.31 18.40 -4.62
C LEU A 5 -2.26 19.47 -4.29
N VAL A 6 -2.41 20.16 -3.16
CA VAL A 6 -1.44 21.18 -2.72
C VAL A 6 -0.10 20.53 -2.37
N SER A 7 -0.12 19.46 -1.55
CA SER A 7 1.10 18.75 -1.15
C SER A 7 1.80 18.11 -2.34
N PHE A 8 1.05 17.50 -3.25
CA PHE A 8 1.59 16.90 -4.48
C PHE A 8 2.23 17.97 -5.39
N ALA A 9 1.56 19.11 -5.60
CA ALA A 9 2.13 20.22 -6.38
C ALA A 9 3.41 20.77 -5.76
N LEU A 10 3.47 20.90 -4.42
CA LEU A 10 4.68 21.35 -3.71
C LEU A 10 5.85 20.40 -3.91
N VAL A 11 5.60 19.07 -3.83
CA VAL A 11 6.64 18.05 -4.06
C VAL A 11 7.14 18.11 -5.51
N LEU A 12 6.24 18.23 -6.49
CA LEU A 12 6.64 18.36 -7.90
C LEU A 12 7.49 19.61 -8.15
N VAL A 13 7.10 20.74 -7.55
CA VAL A 13 7.89 21.99 -7.65
C VAL A 13 9.27 21.81 -7.01
N ALA A 14 9.34 21.15 -5.83
CA ALA A 14 10.61 20.89 -5.16
C ALA A 14 11.53 19.99 -6.02
N LEU A 15 10.99 18.93 -6.62
CA LEU A 15 11.72 18.06 -7.54
C LEU A 15 12.20 18.84 -8.78
N ALA A 16 11.33 19.62 -9.40
CA ALA A 16 11.68 20.44 -10.57
C ALA A 16 12.80 21.43 -10.25
N LEU A 17 12.73 22.10 -9.10
CA LEU A 17 13.78 23.02 -8.65
C LEU A 17 15.11 22.32 -8.37
N ALA A 18 15.06 21.11 -7.78
CA ALA A 18 16.27 20.33 -7.50
C ALA A 18 16.95 19.85 -8.79
N PHE A 19 16.20 19.36 -9.77
CA PHE A 19 16.76 18.96 -11.07
C PHE A 19 17.25 20.17 -11.87
N TRP A 20 16.50 21.27 -11.89
CA TRP A 20 16.94 22.51 -12.52
C TRP A 20 18.24 23.06 -11.89
N TRP A 21 18.37 23.03 -10.56
CA TRP A 21 19.60 23.39 -9.87
C TRP A 21 20.76 22.46 -10.25
N TYR A 22 20.51 21.13 -10.35
CA TYR A 22 21.52 20.16 -10.78
C TYR A 22 21.94 20.40 -12.22
N GLU A 23 21.02 20.65 -13.14
CA GLU A 23 21.30 20.94 -14.54
C GLU A 23 22.14 22.24 -14.70
N ARG A 24 21.82 23.28 -13.93
CA ARG A 24 22.61 24.51 -13.92
C ARG A 24 24.03 24.36 -13.44
N SER A 25 24.37 23.30 -12.73
CA SER A 25 25.75 23.00 -12.34
C SER A 25 26.61 22.47 -13.51
N HIS A 26 26.01 22.30 -14.70
CA HIS A 26 26.66 21.80 -15.92
C HIS A 26 27.52 20.54 -15.66
N PRO A 27 26.94 19.45 -15.13
CA PRO A 27 27.70 18.26 -14.80
C PRO A 27 28.34 17.65 -16.06
N PRO A 28 29.60 17.21 -16.01
CA PRO A 28 30.25 16.60 -17.18
C PRO A 28 29.57 15.28 -17.54
N ALA A 29 29.51 14.94 -18.83
CA ALA A 29 28.84 13.73 -19.34
C ALA A 29 29.29 12.43 -18.65
N LYS A 30 30.58 12.33 -18.27
CA LYS A 30 31.12 11.19 -17.51
C LYS A 30 30.45 11.07 -16.12
N LEU A 31 30.16 12.18 -15.44
CA LEU A 31 29.47 12.18 -14.14
C LEU A 31 28.01 11.78 -14.31
N LEU A 32 27.34 12.25 -15.37
CA LEU A 32 25.97 11.83 -15.70
C LEU A 32 25.88 10.31 -15.94
N ALA A 33 26.85 9.73 -16.65
CA ALA A 33 26.91 8.28 -16.85
C ALA A 33 27.06 7.51 -15.52
N VAL A 34 27.89 8.03 -14.60
CA VAL A 34 28.04 7.44 -13.25
C VAL A 34 26.74 7.55 -12.44
N VAL A 35 26.06 8.69 -12.49
CA VAL A 35 24.76 8.90 -11.82
C VAL A 35 23.72 7.92 -12.37
N ALA A 36 23.61 7.77 -13.68
CA ALA A 36 22.68 6.84 -14.32
C ALA A 36 22.98 5.38 -13.92
N THR A 37 24.25 5.00 -13.91
CA THR A 37 24.69 3.65 -13.50
C THR A 37 24.35 3.37 -12.04
N LEU A 38 24.62 4.31 -11.13
CA LEU A 38 24.33 4.15 -9.71
C LEU A 38 22.82 4.14 -9.44
N ALA A 39 22.05 4.95 -10.17
CA ALA A 39 20.59 4.91 -10.08
C ALA A 39 20.02 3.57 -10.55
N ALA A 40 20.54 3.02 -11.65
CA ALA A 40 20.15 1.70 -12.14
C ALA A 40 20.51 0.58 -11.13
N ILE A 41 21.72 0.60 -10.56
CA ILE A 41 22.14 -0.38 -9.54
C ILE A 41 21.26 -0.25 -8.29
N ALA A 42 20.92 0.96 -7.86
CA ALA A 42 20.05 1.20 -6.71
C ALA A 42 18.61 0.73 -6.96
N ALA A 43 18.08 0.96 -8.16
CA ALA A 43 16.76 0.49 -8.57
C ALA A 43 16.71 -1.04 -8.63
N LEU A 44 17.64 -1.67 -9.35
CA LEU A 44 17.74 -3.14 -9.42
C LEU A 44 17.96 -3.77 -8.04
N GLY A 45 18.75 -3.11 -7.17
CA GLY A 45 18.92 -3.55 -5.79
C GLY A 45 17.59 -3.52 -5.00
N ARG A 46 16.77 -2.50 -5.19
CA ARG A 46 15.44 -2.44 -4.58
C ARG A 46 14.52 -3.54 -5.11
N ASP A 47 14.54 -3.76 -6.42
CA ASP A 47 13.69 -4.77 -7.08
C ASP A 47 14.12 -6.20 -6.71
N ALA A 48 15.41 -6.46 -6.58
CA ALA A 48 15.94 -7.76 -6.17
C ALA A 48 15.49 -8.18 -4.75
N PHE A 49 15.20 -7.21 -3.88
CA PHE A 49 14.68 -7.45 -2.53
C PHE A 49 13.18 -7.18 -2.41
N ALA A 50 12.45 -7.09 -3.52
CA ALA A 50 11.01 -6.79 -3.51
C ALA A 50 10.17 -7.78 -2.68
N ALA A 51 10.62 -9.04 -2.59
CA ALA A 51 9.95 -10.08 -1.81
C ALA A 51 10.06 -9.89 -0.27
N VAL A 52 11.00 -9.05 0.19
CA VAL A 52 11.22 -8.80 1.62
C VAL A 52 10.85 -7.35 1.92
N PRO A 53 9.70 -7.11 2.60
CA PRO A 53 9.24 -5.75 2.88
C PRO A 53 10.32 -4.92 3.58
N ASP A 54 10.56 -3.73 3.06
CA ASP A 54 11.45 -2.70 3.58
C ASP A 54 12.94 -3.07 3.77
N VAL A 55 13.37 -4.24 3.31
CA VAL A 55 14.78 -4.63 3.21
C VAL A 55 15.31 -4.25 1.83
N LYS A 56 15.98 -3.09 1.72
CA LYS A 56 16.37 -2.50 0.42
C LYS A 56 17.76 -1.86 0.51
N PRO A 57 18.72 -2.16 -0.39
CA PRO A 57 20.06 -1.56 -0.40
C PRO A 57 20.08 -0.13 -0.94
N ILE A 58 19.01 0.36 -1.54
CA ILE A 58 18.93 1.66 -2.22
C ILE A 58 19.37 2.81 -1.32
N THR A 59 18.93 2.88 -0.06
CA THR A 59 19.27 3.94 0.90
C THR A 59 20.78 4.04 1.11
N ALA A 60 21.47 2.90 1.28
CA ALA A 60 22.91 2.87 1.44
C ALA A 60 23.66 3.31 0.16
N ILE A 61 23.21 2.88 -1.01
CA ILE A 61 23.80 3.25 -2.31
C ILE A 61 23.64 4.76 -2.55
N VAL A 62 22.47 5.31 -2.31
CA VAL A 62 22.16 6.74 -2.50
C VAL A 62 22.96 7.61 -1.53
N LEU A 63 22.99 7.24 -0.23
CA LEU A 63 23.79 7.97 0.76
C LEU A 63 25.27 8.04 0.37
N VAL A 64 25.85 6.87 0.05
CA VAL A 64 27.27 6.77 -0.34
C VAL A 64 27.56 7.54 -1.63
N SER A 65 26.61 7.57 -2.58
CA SER A 65 26.71 8.38 -3.80
C SER A 65 26.79 9.87 -3.47
N GLY A 66 25.96 10.34 -2.54
CA GLY A 66 26.00 11.70 -2.01
C GLY A 66 27.33 12.04 -1.32
N VAL A 67 27.84 11.14 -0.47
CA VAL A 67 29.15 11.31 0.19
C VAL A 67 30.27 11.45 -0.83
N ALA A 68 30.25 10.63 -1.88
CA ALA A 68 31.31 10.59 -2.88
C ALA A 68 31.27 11.78 -3.86
N PHE A 69 30.09 12.05 -4.45
CA PHE A 69 29.96 12.98 -5.58
C PHE A 69 29.32 14.31 -5.23
N GLY A 70 28.72 14.45 -4.04
CA GLY A 70 28.08 15.71 -3.60
C GLY A 70 26.58 15.76 -3.86
N ALA A 71 26.00 16.94 -3.62
CA ALA A 71 24.55 17.13 -3.46
C ALA A 71 23.74 16.83 -4.75
N GLY A 72 24.10 17.43 -5.87
CA GLY A 72 23.37 17.24 -7.14
C GLY A 72 23.37 15.77 -7.60
N PRO A 73 24.54 15.15 -7.75
CA PRO A 73 24.63 13.74 -8.12
C PRO A 73 23.94 12.81 -7.12
N GLY A 74 24.11 13.02 -5.80
CA GLY A 74 23.46 12.23 -4.76
C GLY A 74 21.93 12.31 -4.82
N PHE A 75 21.41 13.52 -4.96
CA PHE A 75 19.96 13.74 -5.13
C PHE A 75 19.43 13.03 -6.40
N ALA A 76 20.13 13.21 -7.52
CA ALA A 76 19.73 12.63 -8.79
C ALA A 76 19.72 11.09 -8.77
N VAL A 77 20.73 10.45 -8.15
CA VAL A 77 20.78 8.99 -7.98
C VAL A 77 19.55 8.51 -7.22
N GLY A 78 19.20 9.16 -6.09
CA GLY A 78 18.05 8.78 -5.28
C GLY A 78 16.71 8.96 -6.00
N ALA A 79 16.49 10.13 -6.59
CA ALA A 79 15.24 10.44 -7.27
C ALA A 79 15.01 9.57 -8.53
N ILE A 80 16.06 9.36 -9.34
CA ILE A 80 15.98 8.52 -10.54
C ILE A 80 15.81 7.04 -10.17
N ALA A 81 16.50 6.57 -9.12
CA ALA A 81 16.36 5.18 -8.66
C ALA A 81 14.94 4.89 -8.16
N ALA A 82 14.32 5.85 -7.43
CA ALA A 82 12.92 5.74 -7.01
C ALA A 82 11.98 5.59 -8.21
N LEU A 83 12.09 6.49 -9.17
CA LEU A 83 11.27 6.47 -10.38
C LEU A 83 11.49 5.17 -11.18
N ALA A 84 12.74 4.80 -11.45
CA ALA A 84 13.06 3.62 -12.25
C ALA A 84 12.58 2.31 -11.61
N SER A 85 12.73 2.14 -10.29
CA SER A 85 12.24 0.95 -9.59
C SER A 85 10.71 0.89 -9.52
N ASN A 86 10.04 2.04 -9.42
CA ASN A 86 8.58 2.06 -9.40
C ASN A 86 7.95 1.64 -10.74
N ILE A 87 8.65 1.79 -11.87
CA ILE A 87 8.19 1.24 -13.17
C ILE A 87 7.95 -0.27 -13.06
N LEU A 88 8.75 -0.99 -12.26
CA LEU A 88 8.61 -2.43 -12.04
C LEU A 88 7.73 -2.76 -10.82
N LEU A 89 7.83 -1.98 -9.73
CA LEU A 89 7.12 -2.24 -8.47
C LEU A 89 5.73 -1.60 -8.42
N GLY A 90 5.40 -0.72 -9.36
CA GLY A 90 4.15 0.02 -9.45
C GLY A 90 4.31 1.51 -9.20
N GLU A 91 3.81 2.29 -10.17
CA GLU A 91 3.77 3.75 -10.12
C GLU A 91 2.49 4.24 -9.43
N GLY A 92 2.58 5.37 -8.74
CA GLY A 92 1.43 5.98 -8.10
C GLY A 92 1.72 7.37 -7.54
N PRO A 93 0.74 8.00 -6.85
CA PRO A 93 0.91 9.33 -6.26
C PRO A 93 2.02 9.41 -5.21
N TRP A 94 2.46 8.27 -4.68
CA TRP A 94 3.61 8.16 -3.77
C TRP A 94 4.96 8.33 -4.46
N THR A 95 5.06 8.10 -5.78
CA THR A 95 6.33 8.13 -6.52
C THR A 95 7.09 9.44 -6.36
N PRO A 96 6.51 10.64 -6.55
CA PRO A 96 7.22 11.90 -6.32
C PRO A 96 7.73 12.06 -4.88
N TRP A 97 7.00 11.56 -3.89
CA TRP A 97 7.42 11.59 -2.49
C TRP A 97 8.61 10.66 -2.24
N GLN A 98 8.62 9.47 -2.83
CA GLN A 98 9.77 8.57 -2.77
C GLN A 98 11.00 9.17 -3.48
N MET A 99 10.80 9.82 -4.63
CA MET A 99 11.87 10.54 -5.33
C MET A 99 12.47 11.65 -4.43
N LEU A 100 11.62 12.41 -3.75
CA LEU A 100 12.04 13.43 -2.78
C LEU A 100 12.77 12.78 -1.60
N GLY A 101 12.20 11.74 -1.00
CA GLY A 101 12.76 11.04 0.17
C GLY A 101 14.18 10.50 -0.11
N TRP A 102 14.38 9.72 -1.16
CA TRP A 102 15.72 9.26 -1.52
C TRP A 102 16.61 10.37 -2.08
N GLY A 103 16.06 11.40 -2.68
CA GLY A 103 16.82 12.60 -3.03
C GLY A 103 17.41 13.27 -1.79
N LEU A 104 16.62 13.41 -0.70
CA LEU A 104 17.08 13.93 0.59
C LEU A 104 18.18 13.05 1.22
N VAL A 105 18.06 11.74 1.14
CA VAL A 105 19.13 10.81 1.56
C VAL A 105 20.45 11.13 0.84
N GLY A 106 20.40 11.41 -0.46
CA GLY A 106 21.57 11.85 -1.24
C GLY A 106 22.14 13.17 -0.77
N LEU A 107 21.30 14.15 -0.38
CA LEU A 107 21.73 15.43 0.19
C LEU A 107 22.38 15.25 1.57
N ILE A 108 21.83 14.38 2.43
CA ILE A 108 22.44 14.03 3.73
C ILE A 108 23.84 13.45 3.50
N GLY A 109 23.98 12.52 2.55
CA GLY A 109 25.26 11.96 2.15
C GLY A 109 26.27 13.03 1.73
N ALA A 110 25.83 13.99 0.93
CA ALA A 110 26.70 15.10 0.49
C ALA A 110 27.16 15.99 1.66
N GLY A 111 26.27 16.27 2.62
CA GLY A 111 26.59 16.99 3.86
C GLY A 111 27.67 16.24 4.65
N LEU A 112 27.46 14.95 4.89
CA LEU A 112 28.42 14.09 5.58
C LEU A 112 29.76 14.02 4.86
N GLY A 113 29.75 13.93 3.52
CA GLY A 113 30.97 13.91 2.70
C GLY A 113 31.78 15.19 2.83
N ARG A 114 31.12 16.35 2.95
CA ARG A 114 31.81 17.66 3.20
C ARG A 114 32.42 17.72 4.59
N LEU A 115 31.63 17.35 5.61
CA LEU A 115 32.07 17.42 7.02
C LEU A 115 33.22 16.45 7.33
N SER A 116 33.23 15.26 6.72
CA SER A 116 34.22 14.21 6.97
C SER A 116 35.37 14.18 5.98
N SER A 117 35.47 15.14 5.07
CA SER A 117 36.40 15.08 3.92
C SER A 117 36.32 13.75 3.17
N ARG A 118 35.11 13.17 3.11
CA ARG A 118 34.77 11.88 2.49
C ARG A 118 35.47 10.66 3.11
N ARG A 119 35.91 10.78 4.36
CA ARG A 119 36.55 9.70 5.12
C ARG A 119 35.65 9.36 6.31
N LEU A 120 34.70 8.43 6.10
CA LEU A 120 33.78 7.95 7.13
C LEU A 120 34.16 6.53 7.54
N PRO A 121 34.32 6.26 8.86
CA PRO A 121 34.41 4.89 9.36
C PRO A 121 33.15 4.10 8.99
N THR A 122 33.30 2.80 8.77
CA THR A 122 32.19 1.94 8.32
C THR A 122 31.00 2.01 9.29
N LEU A 123 31.25 2.03 10.59
CA LEU A 123 30.19 2.15 11.60
C LEU A 123 29.45 3.50 11.49
N ALA A 124 30.18 4.61 11.35
CA ALA A 124 29.55 5.93 11.19
C ALA A 124 28.71 6.01 9.91
N LEU A 125 29.18 5.36 8.83
CA LEU A 125 28.44 5.26 7.58
C LEU A 125 27.16 4.42 7.74
N ALA A 126 27.23 3.30 8.47
CA ALA A 126 26.09 2.45 8.77
C ALA A 126 25.03 3.18 9.64
N LEU A 127 25.46 3.91 10.66
CA LEU A 127 24.57 4.75 11.46
C LEU A 127 23.94 5.87 10.62
N ALA A 128 24.70 6.47 9.70
CA ALA A 128 24.16 7.45 8.77
C ALA A 128 23.13 6.85 7.81
N CYS A 129 23.32 5.60 7.36
CA CYS A 129 22.31 4.88 6.57
C CYS A 129 21.02 4.67 7.37
N ALA A 130 21.11 4.29 8.65
CA ALA A 130 19.96 4.11 9.52
C ALA A 130 19.17 5.42 9.73
N VAL A 131 19.86 6.51 10.07
CA VAL A 131 19.23 7.84 10.22
C VAL A 131 18.62 8.33 8.90
N SER A 132 19.28 8.06 7.78
CA SER A 132 18.76 8.46 6.46
C SER A 132 17.54 7.64 6.03
N ALA A 133 17.45 6.37 6.46
CA ALA A 133 16.26 5.56 6.26
C ALA A 133 15.06 6.15 6.99
N GLU A 134 15.24 6.61 8.23
CA GLU A 134 14.18 7.29 8.97
C GLU A 134 13.72 8.59 8.31
N VAL A 135 14.64 9.39 7.78
CA VAL A 135 14.27 10.59 7.01
C VAL A 135 13.42 10.24 5.78
N PHE A 136 13.76 9.15 5.08
CA PHE A 136 12.95 8.66 3.97
C PHE A 136 11.56 8.21 4.44
N ASN A 137 11.49 7.43 5.53
CA ASN A 137 10.23 6.94 6.11
C ASN A 137 9.31 8.11 6.47
N LEU A 138 9.82 9.11 7.19
CA LEU A 138 9.05 10.32 7.54
C LEU A 138 8.48 11.05 6.32
N VAL A 139 9.19 11.07 5.19
CA VAL A 139 8.68 11.68 3.94
C VAL A 139 7.52 10.85 3.37
N VAL A 140 7.62 9.52 3.41
CA VAL A 140 6.55 8.62 2.94
C VAL A 140 5.35 8.64 3.89
N ASP A 141 5.59 8.72 5.20
CA ASP A 141 4.53 8.86 6.21
C ASP A 141 3.80 10.19 6.07
N LEU A 142 4.53 11.25 5.73
CA LEU A 142 3.92 12.55 5.44
C LEU A 142 3.01 12.46 4.19
N TYR A 143 3.41 11.71 3.15
CA TYR A 143 2.52 11.41 2.03
C TYR A 143 1.27 10.67 2.52
N THR A 144 1.42 9.60 3.28
CA THR A 144 0.32 8.81 3.83
C THR A 144 -0.61 9.69 4.64
N TRP A 145 -0.09 10.54 5.52
CA TRP A 145 -0.86 11.50 6.30
C TRP A 145 -1.62 12.51 5.43
N THR A 146 -0.99 13.06 4.37
CA THR A 146 -1.68 13.98 3.46
C THR A 146 -2.74 13.29 2.60
N ALA A 147 -2.60 11.98 2.36
CA ALA A 147 -3.55 11.16 1.64
C ALA A 147 -4.73 10.72 2.54
N THR A 148 -4.56 10.67 3.86
CA THR A 148 -5.65 10.39 4.82
C THR A 148 -6.55 11.62 5.01
N GLY A 149 -7.80 11.40 5.43
CA GLY A 149 -8.73 12.50 5.73
C GLY A 149 -8.47 13.23 7.06
N ASN A 150 -7.55 12.73 7.90
CA ASN A 150 -7.27 13.26 9.24
C ASN A 150 -5.92 13.99 9.26
N HIS A 151 -5.92 15.31 9.05
CA HIS A 151 -4.73 16.17 9.04
C HIS A 151 -4.39 16.76 10.41
N THR A 152 -4.76 16.11 11.50
CA THR A 152 -4.36 16.51 12.87
C THR A 152 -3.02 15.88 13.25
N LEU A 153 -2.33 16.45 14.25
CA LEU A 153 -1.10 15.86 14.81
C LEU A 153 -1.37 14.45 15.38
N ALA A 154 -2.54 14.23 15.98
CA ALA A 154 -2.94 12.89 16.42
C ALA A 154 -3.08 11.92 15.25
N GLY A 155 -3.66 12.35 14.12
CA GLY A 155 -3.73 11.56 12.89
C GLY A 155 -2.35 11.22 12.32
N PHE A 156 -1.39 12.15 12.39
CA PHE A 156 0.00 11.85 12.03
C PHE A 156 0.64 10.82 12.97
N GLY A 157 0.37 10.92 14.29
CA GLY A 157 0.81 9.91 15.25
C GLY A 157 0.27 8.50 14.96
N VAL A 158 -0.97 8.38 14.46
CA VAL A 158 -1.54 7.10 14.02
C VAL A 158 -0.80 6.55 12.80
N VAL A 159 -0.47 7.40 11.82
CA VAL A 159 0.33 6.99 10.64
C VAL A 159 1.68 6.45 11.08
N LEU A 160 2.43 7.19 11.91
CA LEU A 160 3.73 6.74 12.45
C LEU A 160 3.61 5.42 13.22
N GLY A 161 2.57 5.27 14.04
CA GLY A 161 2.33 4.03 14.79
C GLY A 161 2.06 2.83 13.88
N SER A 162 1.30 3.02 12.81
CA SER A 162 0.99 1.96 11.84
C SER A 162 2.16 1.59 10.94
N ALA A 163 3.06 2.55 10.66
CA ALA A 163 4.27 2.35 9.85
C ALA A 163 5.43 1.76 10.66
N ALA A 164 5.41 1.85 11.98
CA ALA A 164 6.57 1.61 12.85
C ALA A 164 7.34 0.29 12.60
N VAL A 165 6.63 -0.80 12.32
CA VAL A 165 7.27 -2.10 12.02
C VAL A 165 8.07 -2.04 10.71
N PHE A 166 7.51 -1.41 9.67
CA PHE A 166 8.16 -1.23 8.37
C PHE A 166 9.33 -0.27 8.48
N ASP A 167 9.17 0.82 9.22
CA ASP A 167 10.21 1.82 9.44
C ASP A 167 11.41 1.25 10.19
N ILE A 168 11.16 0.53 11.27
CA ILE A 168 12.22 -0.16 12.03
C ILE A 168 12.94 -1.17 11.13
N THR A 169 12.21 -1.94 10.32
CA THR A 169 12.80 -2.89 9.38
C THR A 169 13.69 -2.18 8.36
N HIS A 170 13.25 -1.06 7.77
CA HIS A 170 14.03 -0.26 6.84
C HIS A 170 15.29 0.32 7.49
N ILE A 171 15.20 0.84 8.72
CA ILE A 171 16.32 1.36 9.50
C ILE A 171 17.37 0.28 9.73
N LEU A 172 16.96 -0.89 10.24
CA LEU A 172 17.85 -2.00 10.53
C LEU A 172 18.51 -2.57 9.27
N ALA A 173 17.74 -2.74 8.19
CA ALA A 173 18.24 -3.19 6.91
C ALA A 173 19.26 -2.19 6.32
N SER A 174 18.96 -0.88 6.36
CA SER A 174 19.86 0.16 5.88
C SER A 174 21.15 0.22 6.68
N PHE A 175 21.08 0.04 8.00
CA PHE A 175 22.25 -0.11 8.86
C PHE A 175 23.09 -1.32 8.46
N ALA A 176 22.46 -2.48 8.25
CA ALA A 176 23.14 -3.71 7.85
C ALA A 176 23.83 -3.57 6.48
N PHE A 177 23.16 -2.98 5.49
CA PHE A 177 23.76 -2.71 4.19
C PHE A 177 24.91 -1.69 4.27
N GLY A 178 24.78 -0.66 5.12
CA GLY A 178 25.86 0.28 5.40
C GLY A 178 27.11 -0.39 5.96
N LEU A 179 26.95 -1.36 6.88
CA LEU A 179 28.04 -2.18 7.43
C LEU A 179 28.63 -3.11 6.38
N ALA A 180 27.79 -3.81 5.62
CA ALA A 180 28.21 -4.88 4.72
C ALA A 180 29.05 -4.36 3.54
N PHE A 181 28.59 -3.32 2.86
CA PHE A 181 29.26 -2.85 1.64
C PHE A 181 29.52 -1.34 1.57
N GLY A 182 28.92 -0.53 2.47
CA GLY A 182 29.01 0.94 2.40
C GLY A 182 30.45 1.46 2.37
N GLY A 183 31.33 0.93 3.21
CA GLY A 183 32.74 1.33 3.24
C GLY A 183 33.51 0.92 1.98
N VAL A 184 33.19 -0.22 1.37
CA VAL A 184 33.82 -0.68 0.12
C VAL A 184 33.34 0.20 -1.03
N LEU A 185 32.02 0.44 -1.11
CA LEU A 185 31.41 1.29 -2.12
C LEU A 185 31.97 2.73 -2.05
N LEU A 186 32.08 3.30 -0.85
CA LEU A 186 32.64 4.65 -0.66
C LEU A 186 34.07 4.74 -1.21
N ARG A 187 34.93 3.78 -0.88
CA ARG A 187 36.32 3.74 -1.41
C ARG A 187 36.37 3.61 -2.93
N MET A 188 35.47 2.81 -3.50
CA MET A 188 35.34 2.65 -4.95
C MET A 188 34.89 3.96 -5.61
N LEU A 189 33.83 4.59 -5.11
CA LEU A 189 33.28 5.81 -5.69
C LEU A 189 34.19 7.02 -5.53
N THR A 190 34.91 7.15 -4.41
CA THR A 190 35.90 8.22 -4.24
C THR A 190 37.09 8.06 -5.20
N ARG A 191 37.51 6.81 -5.52
CA ARG A 191 38.51 6.55 -6.55
C ARG A 191 37.98 6.88 -7.95
N VAL A 192 36.74 6.57 -8.26
CA VAL A 192 36.08 6.98 -9.52
C VAL A 192 36.10 8.50 -9.63
N ARG A 193 35.66 9.20 -8.58
CA ARG A 193 35.65 10.66 -8.55
C ARG A 193 37.02 11.27 -8.84
N SER A 194 38.09 10.80 -8.17
CA SER A 194 39.44 11.33 -8.40
C SER A 194 39.92 11.18 -9.85
N ARG A 195 39.43 10.17 -10.57
CA ARG A 195 39.68 9.99 -12.00
C ARG A 195 38.86 10.92 -12.90
N LEU A 196 37.70 11.37 -12.43
CA LEU A 196 36.85 12.34 -13.15
C LEU A 196 37.39 13.77 -13.01
N GLU A 197 38.09 14.07 -11.91
CA GLU A 197 38.69 15.40 -11.60
C GLU A 197 40.08 15.62 -12.24
N VAL A 198 40.61 14.69 -13.05
CA VAL A 198 41.85 14.91 -13.79
C VAL A 198 41.58 15.94 -14.90
N SER A 199 41.91 17.20 -14.61
CA SER A 199 42.05 18.24 -15.63
C SER A 199 43.43 18.18 -16.25
N TRP A 200 43.47 18.13 -17.57
CA TRP A 200 44.72 18.33 -18.32
C TRP A 200 45.08 19.82 -18.24
N GLU A 201 46.09 20.20 -17.45
CA GLU A 201 46.71 21.52 -17.58
C GLU A 201 47.76 21.45 -18.68
N PRO A 202 47.66 22.30 -19.71
CA PRO A 202 48.76 22.42 -20.68
C PRO A 202 50.03 22.87 -19.94
N ALA A 203 51.12 22.19 -20.14
CA ALA A 203 52.41 22.59 -19.60
C ALA A 203 52.76 24.01 -20.12
N GLY A 204 52.68 25.04 -19.24
CA GLY A 204 53.08 26.40 -19.62
C GLY A 204 52.27 27.58 -19.06
N THR A 205 51.25 27.38 -18.26
CA THR A 205 50.58 28.49 -17.58
C THR A 205 51.00 28.57 -16.12
N GLU A 206 51.98 29.42 -15.83
CA GLU A 206 52.33 29.80 -14.46
C GLU A 206 51.09 30.45 -13.76
N ARG A 207 50.59 29.79 -12.72
CA ARG A 207 49.55 30.36 -11.82
C ARG A 207 50.14 31.58 -11.10
N ARG A 208 49.53 32.74 -11.25
CA ARG A 208 49.84 33.86 -10.36
C ARG A 208 49.44 33.51 -8.92
N PRO A 209 50.39 33.58 -7.96
CA PRO A 209 50.06 33.37 -6.54
C PRO A 209 49.23 34.50 -6.02
N GLY A 210 48.05 34.23 -5.50
CA GLY A 210 47.33 35.22 -4.70
C GLY A 210 45.82 35.45 -4.93
N GLN A 211 45.11 34.49 -5.53
CA GLN A 211 43.65 34.61 -5.56
C GLN A 211 43.03 33.54 -4.63
N PRO A 212 42.48 33.94 -3.46
CA PRO A 212 41.78 32.98 -2.58
C PRO A 212 40.47 32.58 -3.23
N ASP A 213 40.24 31.29 -3.35
CA ASP A 213 38.94 30.74 -3.71
C ASP A 213 37.89 31.21 -2.67
N ALA A 214 36.87 31.90 -3.13
CA ALA A 214 35.73 32.24 -2.29
C ALA A 214 35.06 30.95 -1.79
N PRO A 215 34.88 30.77 -0.47
CA PRO A 215 34.24 29.57 0.04
C PRO A 215 32.79 29.55 -0.45
N PRO A 216 32.30 28.42 -1.03
CA PRO A 216 30.90 28.31 -1.37
C PRO A 216 30.06 28.42 -0.10
N SER A 217 29.09 29.30 -0.08
CA SER A 217 28.23 29.55 1.07
C SER A 217 27.53 28.26 1.48
N LEU A 218 27.82 27.77 2.68
CA LEU A 218 27.25 26.57 3.29
C LEU A 218 25.74 26.71 3.61
N LEU A 219 25.20 27.93 3.53
CA LEU A 219 23.83 28.25 3.94
C LEU A 219 22.76 27.92 2.90
N ALA A 220 23.08 27.91 1.60
CA ALA A 220 22.09 27.72 0.57
C ALA A 220 21.44 26.31 0.53
N PRO A 221 22.18 25.19 0.64
CA PRO A 221 21.54 23.87 0.63
C PRO A 221 20.86 23.51 1.95
N LEU A 222 21.33 24.02 3.10
CA LEU A 222 20.71 23.78 4.41
C LEU A 222 19.42 24.60 4.59
N SER A 223 19.38 25.83 4.05
CA SER A 223 18.17 26.65 4.05
C SER A 223 17.09 26.09 3.12
N ALA A 224 17.46 25.48 1.98
CA ALA A 224 16.51 24.81 1.11
C ALA A 224 15.89 23.55 1.76
N VAL A 225 16.69 22.74 2.47
CA VAL A 225 16.20 21.58 3.21
C VAL A 225 15.33 21.99 4.41
N ALA A 226 15.76 23.01 5.16
CA ALA A 226 14.97 23.56 6.26
C ALA A 226 13.64 24.18 5.78
N LEU A 227 13.64 24.83 4.62
CA LEU A 227 12.43 25.40 4.01
C LEU A 227 11.46 24.29 3.53
N LEU A 228 11.98 23.22 2.95
CA LEU A 228 11.19 22.07 2.48
C LEU A 228 10.54 21.29 3.63
N ILE A 229 11.16 21.26 4.81
CA ILE A 229 10.60 20.66 6.02
C ILE A 229 9.68 21.62 6.78
N ALA A 230 9.99 22.92 6.77
CA ALA A 230 9.24 23.94 7.51
C ALA A 230 7.91 24.34 6.82
N ILE A 231 7.83 24.31 5.50
CA ILE A 231 6.61 24.70 4.77
C ILE A 231 5.41 23.82 5.13
N PRO A 232 5.47 22.48 5.16
CA PRO A 232 4.35 21.66 5.60
C PRO A 232 4.05 21.80 7.11
N LEU A 233 5.06 22.09 7.96
CA LEU A 233 4.87 22.31 9.39
C LEU A 233 4.25 23.70 9.70
N LEU A 234 4.58 24.73 8.95
CA LEU A 234 3.97 26.08 9.06
C LEU A 234 2.52 26.11 8.58
N ALA A 235 2.15 25.24 7.63
CA ALA A 235 0.78 25.12 7.14
C ALA A 235 -0.16 24.45 8.18
N VAL A 236 0.39 23.70 9.15
CA VAL A 236 -0.37 23.09 10.27
C VAL A 236 -0.73 24.12 11.35
N GLY A 237 -0.02 25.24 11.43
CA GLY A 237 -0.17 26.25 12.50
C GLY A 237 -1.21 27.34 12.27
N ALA A 238 -1.90 27.40 11.14
CA ALA A 238 -2.94 28.39 10.90
C ALA A 238 -4.32 27.82 11.25
N PRO A 239 -4.95 28.20 12.38
CA PRO A 239 -6.34 27.85 12.60
C PRO A 239 -7.18 28.63 11.56
N THR A 240 -7.68 27.92 10.57
CA THR A 240 -8.78 28.43 9.76
C THR A 240 -10.00 28.55 10.67
N ALA A 241 -10.23 29.78 11.16
CA ALA A 241 -11.50 30.15 11.76
C ALA A 241 -12.58 30.02 10.67
N ALA A 242 -13.18 28.83 10.59
CA ALA A 242 -14.40 28.61 9.85
C ALA A 242 -15.49 29.44 10.53
N ARG A 243 -15.80 30.58 9.95
CA ARG A 243 -16.99 31.36 10.28
C ARG A 243 -18.19 30.47 10.02
N ALA A 244 -18.78 29.94 11.10
CA ALA A 244 -20.08 29.28 11.07
C ALA A 244 -21.12 30.30 10.62
N THR A 245 -21.53 30.25 9.36
CA THR A 245 -22.76 30.83 8.90
C THR A 245 -23.88 29.85 9.23
N THR A 246 -24.57 30.13 10.33
CA THR A 246 -25.85 29.55 10.68
C THR A 246 -26.88 29.90 9.63
N ALA A 247 -27.31 28.92 8.86
CA ALA A 247 -28.63 28.91 8.23
C ALA A 247 -29.04 27.45 8.00
N ALA A 248 -29.76 26.89 8.94
CA ALA A 248 -30.51 25.67 8.71
C ALA A 248 -31.86 26.03 8.06
N PRO A 249 -32.30 25.26 7.08
CA PRO A 249 -33.71 24.97 6.95
C PRO A 249 -33.95 23.56 7.47
N ARG A 250 -34.73 23.48 8.56
CA ARG A 250 -35.43 22.26 8.94
C ARG A 250 -36.39 21.88 7.82
N ALA A 251 -36.00 20.92 6.99
CA ALA A 251 -36.92 20.17 6.17
C ALA A 251 -37.12 18.81 6.83
N SER A 252 -38.31 18.59 7.31
CA SER A 252 -38.84 17.37 7.87
C SER A 252 -38.77 16.24 6.83
N ALA A 253 -37.80 15.34 6.96
CA ALA A 253 -37.78 14.07 6.25
C ALA A 253 -38.67 13.05 7.02
N ARG A 254 -39.98 13.25 6.98
CA ARG A 254 -40.98 12.20 7.21
C ARG A 254 -41.61 11.91 5.85
N ALA A 255 -41.20 10.84 5.26
CA ALA A 255 -41.92 9.96 4.34
C ALA A 255 -40.92 9.27 3.40
N PHE A 256 -40.95 8.00 3.46
CA PHE A 256 -40.75 6.90 2.54
C PHE A 256 -39.84 5.80 3.10
N ILE A 257 -40.27 5.26 4.26
CA ILE A 257 -39.98 3.84 4.52
C ILE A 257 -41.24 3.07 4.13
N ARG A 258 -41.36 2.78 2.86
CA ARG A 258 -42.30 1.76 2.40
C ARG A 258 -41.48 0.45 2.42
N ALA A 259 -41.83 -0.43 3.35
CA ALA A 259 -41.35 -1.80 3.35
C ALA A 259 -41.76 -2.45 2.03
N VAL A 260 -40.75 -2.74 1.19
CA VAL A 260 -40.93 -3.61 0.04
C VAL A 260 -40.76 -5.04 0.58
N PRO A 261 -41.74 -5.94 0.39
CA PRO A 261 -41.58 -7.33 0.78
C PRO A 261 -40.46 -7.96 -0.06
N ALA A 262 -39.57 -8.65 0.65
CA ALA A 262 -38.49 -9.44 0.04
C ALA A 262 -39.09 -10.67 -0.67
N THR A 263 -39.40 -10.50 -1.94
CA THR A 263 -39.45 -11.60 -2.91
C THR A 263 -38.52 -11.22 -4.02
N VAL A 264 -37.22 -11.49 -3.82
CA VAL A 264 -36.23 -11.44 -4.88
C VAL A 264 -36.51 -12.64 -5.78
N SER A 265 -37.08 -12.37 -6.93
CA SER A 265 -37.19 -13.34 -8.02
C SER A 265 -35.77 -13.62 -8.51
N ALA A 266 -35.27 -14.82 -8.26
CA ALA A 266 -33.97 -15.28 -8.69
C ALA A 266 -34.00 -15.56 -10.21
N THR A 267 -33.95 -14.49 -11.01
CA THR A 267 -33.64 -14.57 -12.45
C THR A 267 -32.81 -13.35 -12.83
N GLU A 268 -31.70 -13.14 -12.09
CA GLU A 268 -30.62 -12.32 -12.61
C GLU A 268 -29.79 -13.21 -13.54
N ALA A 269 -29.62 -12.77 -14.80
CA ALA A 269 -28.65 -13.36 -15.70
C ALA A 269 -27.29 -13.34 -15.00
N ARG A 270 -26.80 -14.51 -14.57
CA ARG A 270 -25.46 -14.65 -14.01
C ARG A 270 -24.50 -14.14 -15.07
N LEU A 271 -23.71 -13.14 -14.71
CA LEU A 271 -22.62 -12.67 -15.55
C LEU A 271 -21.75 -13.87 -15.96
N ASP A 272 -21.39 -13.94 -17.23
CA ASP A 272 -20.46 -14.97 -17.70
C ASP A 272 -19.04 -14.58 -17.26
N ILE A 273 -18.56 -15.24 -16.22
CA ILE A 273 -17.22 -15.06 -15.62
C ILE A 273 -16.23 -16.13 -16.08
N SER A 274 -16.52 -16.80 -17.18
CA SER A 274 -15.68 -17.89 -17.69
C SER A 274 -14.32 -17.41 -18.19
N SER A 275 -14.23 -16.21 -18.73
CA SER A 275 -12.98 -15.61 -19.21
C SER A 275 -12.02 -15.29 -18.07
N GLU A 276 -12.52 -14.76 -16.95
CA GLU A 276 -11.73 -14.44 -15.76
C GLU A 276 -11.19 -15.70 -15.09
N VAL A 277 -12.03 -16.74 -15.00
CA VAL A 277 -11.59 -18.06 -14.52
C VAL A 277 -10.53 -18.65 -15.45
N ALA A 278 -10.69 -18.54 -16.78
CA ALA A 278 -9.71 -19.02 -17.74
C ALA A 278 -8.38 -18.25 -17.64
N PHE A 279 -8.45 -16.92 -17.45
CA PHE A 279 -7.26 -16.10 -17.20
C PHE A 279 -6.50 -16.58 -15.96
N LEU A 280 -7.18 -16.76 -14.82
CA LEU A 280 -6.55 -17.26 -13.60
C LEU A 280 -5.98 -18.67 -13.80
N ALA A 281 -6.70 -19.56 -14.48
CA ALA A 281 -6.19 -20.90 -14.78
C ALA A 281 -4.91 -20.85 -15.62
N GLY A 282 -4.83 -19.91 -16.57
CA GLY A 282 -3.63 -19.68 -17.38
C GLY A 282 -2.45 -19.09 -16.61
N ALA A 283 -2.71 -18.35 -15.53
CA ALA A 283 -1.72 -17.67 -14.72
C ALA A 283 -1.07 -18.56 -13.64
N GLN A 284 -1.55 -19.80 -13.44
CA GLN A 284 -1.02 -20.71 -12.43
C GLN A 284 0.42 -21.12 -12.74
N ASN A 285 1.32 -21.01 -11.77
CA ASN A 285 2.73 -21.41 -11.86
C ASN A 285 2.91 -22.93 -11.69
N SER A 286 4.11 -23.44 -11.99
CA SER A 286 4.45 -24.86 -11.93
C SER A 286 4.37 -25.47 -10.53
N ASP A 287 4.50 -24.66 -9.48
CA ASP A 287 4.36 -25.03 -8.07
C ASP A 287 2.89 -25.07 -7.60
N GLY A 288 1.94 -24.79 -8.50
CA GLY A 288 0.51 -24.71 -8.22
C GLY A 288 0.05 -23.35 -7.69
N GLY A 289 0.96 -22.44 -7.34
CA GLY A 289 0.67 -21.12 -6.80
C GLY A 289 0.51 -20.04 -7.87
N PHE A 290 0.39 -18.79 -7.39
CA PHE A 290 0.17 -17.62 -8.21
C PHE A 290 1.02 -16.44 -7.75
N GLY A 291 1.51 -15.64 -8.70
CA GLY A 291 2.06 -14.31 -8.49
C GLY A 291 1.01 -13.22 -8.78
N GLY A 292 1.36 -11.96 -8.58
CA GLY A 292 0.48 -10.82 -8.90
C GLY A 292 0.24 -10.63 -10.40
N THR A 293 1.20 -11.11 -11.23
CA THR A 293 1.12 -11.18 -12.70
C THR A 293 1.47 -12.58 -13.16
N PRO A 294 0.97 -13.03 -14.35
CA PRO A 294 1.36 -14.32 -14.91
C PRO A 294 2.89 -14.46 -15.03
N GLY A 295 3.44 -15.58 -14.54
CA GLY A 295 4.86 -15.86 -14.56
C GLY A 295 5.69 -15.23 -13.43
N GLN A 296 5.12 -14.36 -12.60
CA GLN A 296 5.76 -13.89 -11.37
C GLN A 296 5.80 -15.03 -10.35
N THR A 297 6.84 -15.07 -9.51
CA THR A 297 6.99 -16.05 -8.41
C THR A 297 5.73 -16.08 -7.56
N SER A 298 5.31 -17.30 -7.20
CA SER A 298 4.15 -17.52 -6.34
C SER A 298 4.37 -16.92 -4.96
N SER A 299 3.28 -16.45 -4.35
CA SER A 299 3.23 -16.12 -2.93
C SER A 299 1.90 -16.57 -2.33
N GLU A 300 1.90 -16.74 -1.02
CA GLU A 300 0.68 -17.07 -0.26
C GLU A 300 -0.39 -16.02 -0.51
N LEU A 301 -0.04 -14.72 -0.48
CA LEU A 301 -0.96 -13.60 -0.70
C LEU A 301 -1.79 -13.79 -1.98
N TYR A 302 -1.13 -13.96 -3.13
CA TYR A 302 -1.83 -14.05 -4.41
C TYR A 302 -2.53 -15.40 -4.57
N SER A 303 -1.89 -16.47 -4.11
CA SER A 303 -2.45 -17.83 -4.16
C SER A 303 -3.72 -17.94 -3.33
N ALA A 304 -3.74 -17.36 -2.13
CA ALA A 304 -4.91 -17.33 -1.26
C ALA A 304 -6.07 -16.56 -1.89
N TRP A 305 -5.83 -15.36 -2.44
CA TRP A 305 -6.87 -14.58 -3.10
C TRP A 305 -7.43 -15.27 -4.34
N VAL A 306 -6.59 -15.95 -5.13
CA VAL A 306 -7.06 -16.73 -6.27
C VAL A 306 -7.93 -17.90 -5.84
N ALA A 307 -7.54 -18.63 -4.79
CA ALA A 307 -8.37 -19.71 -4.25
C ALA A 307 -9.76 -19.20 -3.80
N ILE A 308 -9.80 -18.09 -3.10
CA ILE A 308 -11.05 -17.43 -2.66
C ILE A 308 -11.90 -17.00 -3.86
N GLY A 309 -11.30 -16.34 -4.86
CA GLY A 309 -12.00 -15.88 -6.07
C GLY A 309 -12.58 -17.02 -6.90
N LEU A 310 -11.82 -18.10 -7.10
CA LEU A 310 -12.29 -19.31 -7.80
C LEU A 310 -13.48 -19.96 -7.08
N ALA A 311 -13.39 -20.12 -5.76
CA ALA A 311 -14.49 -20.66 -4.96
C ALA A 311 -15.73 -19.77 -5.03
N ALA A 312 -15.58 -18.46 -5.01
CA ALA A 312 -16.67 -17.52 -5.20
C ALA A 312 -17.33 -17.71 -6.57
N ALA A 313 -16.54 -17.89 -7.62
CA ALA A 313 -17.00 -18.18 -8.98
C ALA A 313 -17.65 -19.58 -9.12
N GLY A 314 -17.71 -20.37 -8.06
CA GLY A 314 -18.26 -21.74 -8.08
C GLY A 314 -17.32 -22.76 -8.74
N ARG A 315 -16.03 -22.46 -8.83
CA ARG A 315 -14.98 -23.37 -9.31
C ARG A 315 -14.18 -23.90 -8.14
N ASP A 316 -14.08 -25.25 -8.05
CA ASP A 316 -13.21 -25.87 -7.04
C ASP A 316 -11.75 -25.43 -7.28
N PRO A 317 -11.11 -24.68 -6.34
CA PRO A 317 -9.75 -24.21 -6.51
C PRO A 317 -8.74 -25.34 -6.72
N LEU A 318 -9.03 -26.54 -6.21
CA LEU A 318 -8.18 -27.72 -6.33
C LEU A 318 -8.35 -28.46 -7.65
N SER A 319 -9.33 -28.05 -8.48
CA SER A 319 -9.47 -28.56 -9.85
C SER A 319 -8.41 -28.01 -10.80
N LEU A 320 -7.82 -26.85 -10.47
CA LEU A 320 -6.70 -26.28 -11.23
C LEU A 320 -5.39 -26.92 -10.75
N ARG A 321 -4.66 -27.51 -11.69
CA ARG A 321 -3.39 -28.19 -11.42
C ARG A 321 -2.33 -27.84 -12.44
N ARG A 322 -1.09 -27.69 -11.95
CA ARG A 322 0.11 -27.70 -12.79
C ARG A 322 0.97 -28.90 -12.41
N GLY A 323 0.95 -29.93 -13.28
CA GLY A 323 1.51 -31.23 -12.91
C GLY A 323 0.76 -31.84 -11.73
N ALA A 324 1.46 -32.17 -10.66
CA ALA A 324 0.87 -32.70 -9.42
C ALA A 324 0.41 -31.62 -8.43
N HIS A 325 0.78 -30.35 -8.65
CA HIS A 325 0.62 -29.26 -7.68
C HIS A 325 -0.71 -28.53 -7.85
N THR A 326 -1.31 -28.15 -6.71
CA THR A 326 -2.51 -27.34 -6.59
C THR A 326 -2.19 -26.03 -5.88
N VAL A 327 -3.13 -25.07 -5.90
CA VAL A 327 -3.00 -23.83 -5.13
C VAL A 327 -2.84 -24.09 -3.62
N LEU A 328 -3.42 -25.16 -3.11
CA LEU A 328 -3.30 -25.55 -1.70
C LEU A 328 -1.87 -25.97 -1.33
N ASP A 329 -1.17 -26.63 -2.26
CA ASP A 329 0.22 -27.03 -2.03
C ASP A 329 1.12 -25.80 -1.90
N ALA A 330 0.93 -24.78 -2.75
CA ALA A 330 1.65 -23.51 -2.67
C ALA A 330 1.35 -22.76 -1.35
N ILE A 331 0.06 -22.63 -0.96
CA ILE A 331 -0.34 -21.98 0.30
C ILE A 331 0.30 -22.69 1.50
N ARG A 332 0.29 -24.02 1.52
CA ARG A 332 0.89 -24.81 2.60
C ARG A 332 2.41 -24.74 2.61
N GLY A 333 3.03 -24.61 1.45
CA GLY A 333 4.49 -24.48 1.32
C GLY A 333 5.03 -23.24 2.03
N GLU A 334 4.23 -22.17 2.12
CA GLU A 334 4.60 -20.92 2.79
C GLU A 334 4.11 -20.79 4.24
N ALA A 335 3.56 -21.86 4.82
CA ALA A 335 2.99 -21.84 6.18
C ALA A 335 3.95 -21.33 7.27
N SER A 336 5.27 -21.55 7.11
CA SER A 336 6.31 -21.09 8.05
C SER A 336 6.55 -19.59 7.98
N SER A 337 6.20 -18.93 6.88
CA SER A 337 6.40 -17.46 6.68
C SER A 337 5.26 -16.62 7.27
N LEU A 338 4.12 -17.23 7.64
CA LEU A 338 2.95 -16.54 8.17
C LEU A 338 3.23 -16.02 9.59
N GLN A 339 3.34 -14.71 9.76
CA GLN A 339 3.68 -14.10 11.05
C GLN A 339 2.57 -13.19 11.59
N GLY A 340 1.89 -12.45 10.72
CA GLY A 340 0.89 -11.46 11.09
C GLY A 340 -0.53 -12.03 11.22
N ALA A 341 -1.41 -11.30 11.91
CA ALA A 341 -2.83 -11.63 11.99
C ALA A 341 -3.46 -11.71 10.58
N GLY A 342 -3.19 -10.71 9.72
CA GLY A 342 -3.72 -10.66 8.36
C GLY A 342 -3.29 -11.83 7.47
N ASP A 343 -2.06 -12.35 7.64
CA ASP A 343 -1.61 -13.54 6.93
C ASP A 343 -2.43 -14.77 7.35
N LEU A 344 -2.62 -14.93 8.68
CA LEU A 344 -3.39 -16.05 9.23
C LEU A 344 -4.85 -16.00 8.82
N GLU A 345 -5.48 -14.83 8.87
CA GLU A 345 -6.85 -14.58 8.45
C GLU A 345 -7.07 -14.97 6.99
N ARG A 346 -6.24 -14.45 6.11
CA ARG A 346 -6.29 -14.74 4.66
C ARG A 346 -6.07 -16.22 4.39
N THR A 347 -5.07 -16.85 5.04
CA THR A 347 -4.79 -18.28 4.88
C THR A 347 -5.96 -19.14 5.37
N ILE A 348 -6.57 -18.84 6.53
CA ILE A 348 -7.76 -19.57 7.03
C ILE A 348 -8.90 -19.47 6.01
N LEU A 349 -9.15 -18.28 5.46
CA LEU A 349 -10.19 -18.08 4.44
C LEU A 349 -9.90 -18.86 3.16
N ALA A 350 -8.64 -18.92 2.72
CA ALA A 350 -8.23 -19.68 1.53
C ALA A 350 -8.33 -21.19 1.75
N LEU A 351 -7.89 -21.70 2.92
CA LEU A 351 -8.06 -23.11 3.30
C LEU A 351 -9.53 -23.50 3.30
N HIS A 352 -10.40 -22.66 3.89
CA HIS A 352 -11.84 -22.87 3.89
C HIS A 352 -12.41 -22.90 2.46
N ALA A 353 -12.05 -21.95 1.62
CA ALA A 353 -12.48 -21.88 0.22
C ALA A 353 -12.04 -23.13 -0.59
N CYS A 354 -10.88 -23.71 -0.28
CA CYS A 354 -10.41 -24.97 -0.83
C CYS A 354 -11.11 -26.22 -0.25
N GLY A 355 -11.97 -26.08 0.76
CA GLY A 355 -12.56 -27.21 1.48
C GLY A 355 -11.52 -28.03 2.27
N ALA A 356 -10.41 -27.40 2.63
CA ALA A 356 -9.34 -27.99 3.42
C ALA A 356 -9.54 -27.71 4.92
N SER A 357 -8.88 -28.50 5.78
CA SER A 357 -8.87 -28.22 7.22
C SER A 357 -8.21 -26.86 7.50
N VAL A 358 -8.90 -26.02 8.24
CA VAL A 358 -8.42 -24.71 8.69
C VAL A 358 -7.63 -24.79 10.01
N GLN A 359 -7.50 -25.98 10.59
CA GLN A 359 -6.85 -26.21 11.89
C GLN A 359 -5.46 -26.84 11.76
N SER A 360 -4.98 -27.06 10.53
CA SER A 360 -3.72 -27.75 10.32
C SER A 360 -2.94 -27.17 9.16
N LEU A 361 -1.78 -26.61 9.48
CA LEU A 361 -0.74 -26.23 8.51
C LEU A 361 0.51 -27.08 8.72
N PRO A 362 1.28 -27.41 7.66
CA PRO A 362 2.54 -28.12 7.77
C PRO A 362 3.55 -27.35 8.63
N GLY A 363 4.41 -28.08 9.38
CA GLY A 363 5.54 -27.51 10.12
C GLY A 363 5.23 -26.98 11.52
N GLY A 364 4.00 -27.16 12.02
CA GLY A 364 3.65 -26.81 13.40
C GLY A 364 3.49 -28.04 14.28
N ASP A 365 4.22 -28.12 15.39
CA ASP A 365 4.05 -29.15 16.41
C ASP A 365 2.87 -28.79 17.32
N GLY A 366 1.81 -29.58 17.28
CA GLY A 366 0.63 -29.43 18.14
C GLY A 366 -0.13 -28.10 17.92
N ALA A 367 -0.49 -27.39 19.00
CA ALA A 367 -1.24 -26.12 18.95
C ALA A 367 -0.51 -24.98 18.21
N GLY A 368 0.79 -25.10 17.97
CA GLY A 368 1.59 -24.16 17.17
C GLY A 368 1.30 -24.21 15.67
N GLY A 369 0.81 -25.36 15.16
CA GLY A 369 0.44 -25.56 13.76
C GLY A 369 -1.00 -25.16 13.41
N ASP A 370 -1.85 -24.85 14.41
CA ASP A 370 -3.22 -24.41 14.18
C ASP A 370 -3.27 -22.90 13.95
N PRO A 371 -3.57 -22.45 12.70
CA PRO A 371 -3.61 -21.03 12.39
C PRO A 371 -4.71 -20.28 13.14
N VAL A 372 -5.81 -20.96 13.53
CA VAL A 372 -6.90 -20.34 14.31
C VAL A 372 -6.42 -20.06 15.74
N VAL A 373 -5.71 -21.00 16.35
CA VAL A 373 -5.10 -20.80 17.68
C VAL A 373 -4.06 -19.68 17.64
N ARG A 374 -3.28 -19.62 16.58
CA ARG A 374 -2.31 -18.52 16.37
C ARG A 374 -3.01 -17.17 16.20
N LEU A 375 -4.07 -17.11 15.40
CA LEU A 375 -4.88 -15.89 15.19
C LEU A 375 -5.47 -15.39 16.51
N LEU A 376 -6.00 -16.27 17.35
CA LEU A 376 -6.58 -15.90 18.64
C LEU A 376 -5.58 -15.25 19.61
N ARG A 377 -4.27 -15.39 19.41
CA ARG A 377 -3.24 -14.71 20.20
C ARG A 377 -3.14 -13.21 19.90
N PHE A 378 -3.65 -12.77 18.76
CA PHE A 378 -3.72 -11.36 18.38
C PHE A 378 -4.98 -10.67 18.91
N ARG A 379 -5.84 -11.40 19.63
CA ARG A 379 -7.05 -10.84 20.19
C ARG A 379 -6.74 -10.06 21.46
N ASP A 380 -7.22 -8.81 21.51
CA ASP A 380 -7.11 -7.93 22.67
C ASP A 380 -8.30 -8.09 23.64
N SER A 381 -8.12 -7.61 24.87
CA SER A 381 -9.11 -7.74 25.94
C SER A 381 -10.45 -7.04 25.66
N ASP A 382 -10.43 -5.99 24.83
CA ASP A 382 -11.61 -5.22 24.40
C ASP A 382 -12.40 -5.89 23.27
N GLY A 383 -11.83 -6.95 22.70
CA GLY A 383 -12.41 -7.75 21.63
C GLY A 383 -11.89 -7.44 20.23
N SER A 384 -10.97 -6.48 20.07
CA SER A 384 -10.28 -6.20 18.82
C SER A 384 -9.22 -7.24 18.48
N PHE A 385 -8.68 -7.14 17.27
CA PHE A 385 -7.49 -7.82 16.83
C PHE A 385 -6.48 -6.75 16.38
N GLY A 386 -5.47 -6.52 17.23
CA GLY A 386 -4.42 -5.52 17.01
C GLY A 386 -4.92 -4.07 16.90
N ASP A 387 -6.03 -3.72 17.57
CA ASP A 387 -6.65 -2.38 17.56
C ASP A 387 -6.97 -1.83 16.15
N LEU A 388 -7.17 -2.72 15.16
CA LEU A 388 -7.45 -2.35 13.78
C LEU A 388 -8.82 -2.86 13.32
N SER A 389 -9.62 -1.98 12.72
CA SER A 389 -10.93 -2.33 12.15
C SER A 389 -10.80 -3.37 11.05
N ASN A 390 -9.78 -3.24 10.20
CA ASN A 390 -9.46 -4.18 9.13
C ASN A 390 -9.21 -5.60 9.69
N LEU A 391 -8.21 -5.77 10.56
CA LEU A 391 -7.88 -7.06 11.15
C LEU A 391 -9.06 -7.64 11.93
N THR A 392 -9.77 -6.83 12.71
CA THR A 392 -10.92 -7.31 13.47
C THR A 392 -12.05 -7.81 12.57
N ALA A 393 -12.28 -7.17 11.41
CA ALA A 393 -13.25 -7.63 10.43
C ALA A 393 -12.84 -8.96 9.80
N PHE A 394 -11.59 -9.08 9.36
CA PHE A 394 -11.07 -10.30 8.78
C PHE A 394 -10.97 -11.45 9.79
N ALA A 395 -10.67 -11.16 11.06
CA ALA A 395 -10.71 -12.16 12.13
C ALA A 395 -12.12 -12.75 12.30
N ILE A 396 -13.18 -11.94 12.20
CA ILE A 396 -14.56 -12.46 12.20
C ILE A 396 -14.76 -13.44 11.04
N PHE A 397 -14.39 -13.06 9.82
CA PHE A 397 -14.53 -13.96 8.66
C PHE A 397 -13.75 -15.26 8.85
N ALA A 398 -12.51 -15.18 9.31
CA ALA A 398 -11.65 -16.34 9.54
C ALA A 398 -12.22 -17.28 10.62
N LEU A 399 -12.71 -16.73 11.74
CA LEU A 399 -13.35 -17.51 12.81
C LEU A 399 -14.65 -18.14 12.32
N ARG A 400 -15.47 -17.43 11.54
CA ARG A 400 -16.69 -17.95 10.93
C ARG A 400 -16.37 -19.08 9.95
N ALA A 401 -15.33 -18.93 9.12
CA ALA A 401 -14.81 -19.98 8.23
C ALA A 401 -14.30 -21.20 9.02
N ALA A 402 -13.75 -20.97 10.21
CA ALA A 402 -13.31 -22.03 11.12
C ALA A 402 -14.47 -22.70 11.92
N GLY A 403 -15.73 -22.31 11.67
CA GLY A 403 -16.92 -22.91 12.28
C GLY A 403 -17.39 -22.26 13.58
N TYR A 404 -16.78 -21.17 14.03
CA TYR A 404 -17.28 -20.40 15.18
C TYR A 404 -18.66 -19.82 14.84
N PRO A 405 -19.71 -20.08 15.62
CA PRO A 405 -21.03 -19.52 15.32
C PRO A 405 -21.07 -18.01 15.54
N ALA A 406 -22.00 -17.30 14.90
CA ALA A 406 -22.21 -15.85 15.11
C ALA A 406 -22.49 -15.50 16.60
N GLY A 407 -23.06 -16.46 17.35
CA GLY A 407 -23.30 -16.35 18.79
C GLY A 407 -22.08 -16.58 19.68
N ASP A 408 -20.92 -16.93 19.12
CA ASP A 408 -19.70 -17.12 19.89
C ASP A 408 -19.25 -15.85 20.60
N THR A 409 -18.64 -16.00 21.77
CA THR A 409 -18.23 -14.86 22.61
C THR A 409 -17.14 -14.01 21.96
N VAL A 410 -16.21 -14.65 21.24
CA VAL A 410 -15.12 -13.96 20.53
C VAL A 410 -15.69 -13.20 19.34
N VAL A 411 -16.48 -13.86 18.49
CA VAL A 411 -17.12 -13.27 17.30
C VAL A 411 -18.01 -12.08 17.69
N ARG A 412 -18.87 -12.26 18.72
CA ARG A 412 -19.72 -11.17 19.21
C ARG A 412 -18.91 -10.02 19.86
N GLY A 413 -17.81 -10.36 20.54
CA GLY A 413 -16.89 -9.37 21.12
C GLY A 413 -16.31 -8.48 20.04
N ALA A 414 -15.73 -9.08 19.01
CA ALA A 414 -15.17 -8.40 17.85
C ALA A 414 -16.23 -7.56 17.10
N GLY A 415 -17.41 -8.13 16.85
CA GLY A 415 -18.52 -7.40 16.21
C GLY A 415 -19.00 -6.18 17.01
N ARG A 416 -19.04 -6.25 18.36
CA ARG A 416 -19.36 -5.07 19.20
C ARG A 416 -18.24 -4.04 19.18
N TRP A 417 -16.99 -4.47 19.14
CA TRP A 417 -15.86 -3.56 19.03
C TRP A 417 -15.93 -2.79 17.72
N LEU A 418 -16.11 -3.47 16.57
CA LEU A 418 -16.28 -2.84 15.26
C LEU A 418 -17.40 -1.79 15.25
N GLN A 419 -18.58 -2.09 15.80
CA GLN A 419 -19.69 -1.14 15.84
C GLN A 419 -19.33 0.18 16.55
N ARG A 420 -18.43 0.15 17.55
CA ARG A 420 -17.94 1.35 18.24
C ARG A 420 -16.98 2.19 17.41
N GLN A 421 -16.38 1.61 16.35
CA GLN A 421 -15.44 2.30 15.49
C GLN A 421 -16.12 3.13 14.39
N GLN A 422 -17.46 3.09 14.28
CA GLN A 422 -18.16 3.85 13.23
C GLN A 422 -17.89 5.34 13.33
N GLU A 423 -17.49 5.93 12.22
CA GLU A 423 -17.22 7.37 12.09
C GLU A 423 -18.53 8.18 12.02
N PRO A 424 -18.47 9.50 12.29
CA PRO A 424 -19.68 10.35 12.24
C PRO A 424 -20.34 10.42 10.86
N ASP A 425 -19.59 10.16 9.78
CA ASP A 425 -20.11 10.11 8.41
C ASP A 425 -20.78 8.77 8.07
N GLY A 426 -20.75 7.81 8.98
CA GLY A 426 -21.34 6.49 8.88
C GLY A 426 -20.42 5.40 8.33
N GLY A 427 -19.23 5.76 7.86
CA GLY A 427 -18.22 4.80 7.38
C GLY A 427 -17.31 4.26 8.49
N PHE A 428 -16.27 3.55 8.07
CA PHE A 428 -15.21 3.00 8.89
C PHE A 428 -13.87 3.19 8.17
N GLY A 429 -12.80 3.31 8.92
CA GLY A 429 -11.44 3.33 8.39
C GLY A 429 -10.63 2.15 8.87
N PHE A 430 -9.39 2.07 8.42
CA PHE A 430 -8.45 0.98 8.71
C PHE A 430 -8.21 0.77 10.20
N GLY A 431 -8.04 1.88 10.95
CA GLY A 431 -7.77 1.88 12.39
C GLY A 431 -9.00 2.05 13.27
N THR A 432 -8.80 2.65 14.43
CA THR A 432 -9.85 3.03 15.37
C THR A 432 -10.56 4.31 14.93
N ARG A 433 -11.73 4.55 15.54
CA ARG A 433 -12.53 5.76 15.31
C ARG A 433 -11.72 7.04 15.46
N GLY A 434 -11.89 7.95 14.51
CA GLY A 434 -11.15 9.21 14.39
C GLY A 434 -10.10 9.21 13.28
N GLY A 435 -9.86 8.05 12.62
CA GLY A 435 -8.94 7.89 11.49
C GLY A 435 -9.50 8.29 10.13
N GLY A 436 -10.81 8.58 10.05
CA GLY A 436 -11.53 8.83 8.80
C GLY A 436 -12.02 7.53 8.13
N SER A 437 -12.99 7.67 7.23
CA SER A 437 -13.64 6.54 6.56
C SER A 437 -13.06 6.29 5.18
N ASP A 438 -12.91 5.03 4.82
CA ASP A 438 -12.65 4.59 3.45
C ASP A 438 -13.66 3.53 3.00
N VAL A 439 -13.64 3.22 1.71
CA VAL A 439 -14.60 2.30 1.10
C VAL A 439 -14.30 0.85 1.45
N ASP A 440 -13.05 0.45 1.42
CA ASP A 440 -12.63 -0.94 1.57
C ASP A 440 -12.91 -1.42 2.99
N ASP A 441 -12.49 -0.65 3.99
CA ASP A 441 -12.70 -0.97 5.41
C ASP A 441 -14.17 -0.82 5.81
N THR A 442 -14.89 0.18 5.28
CA THR A 442 -16.34 0.28 5.49
C THR A 442 -17.07 -0.96 4.97
N ALA A 443 -16.71 -1.43 3.79
CA ALA A 443 -17.34 -2.60 3.18
C ALA A 443 -16.96 -3.90 3.91
N ALA A 444 -15.70 -4.05 4.35
CA ALA A 444 -15.26 -5.19 5.14
C ALA A 444 -15.96 -5.24 6.50
N VAL A 445 -15.99 -4.11 7.23
CA VAL A 445 -16.68 -4.02 8.53
C VAL A 445 -18.18 -4.28 8.39
N LEU A 446 -18.84 -3.74 7.35
CA LEU A 446 -20.27 -3.96 7.09
C LEU A 446 -20.57 -5.46 6.94
N GLN A 447 -19.76 -6.20 6.14
CA GLN A 447 -19.88 -7.65 6.02
C GLN A 447 -19.64 -8.36 7.35
N ALA A 448 -18.57 -7.99 8.08
CA ALA A 448 -18.18 -8.65 9.33
C ALA A 448 -19.23 -8.48 10.42
N VAL A 449 -19.82 -7.29 10.55
CA VAL A 449 -20.89 -7.02 11.53
C VAL A 449 -22.14 -7.84 11.20
N VAL A 450 -22.49 -7.99 9.91
CA VAL A 450 -23.57 -8.88 9.47
C VAL A 450 -23.24 -10.33 9.80
N ASP A 451 -22.02 -10.79 9.54
CA ASP A 451 -21.60 -12.18 9.80
C ASP A 451 -21.46 -12.48 11.30
N ALA A 452 -21.20 -11.46 12.13
CA ALA A 452 -21.29 -11.54 13.59
C ALA A 452 -22.73 -11.56 14.13
N GLY A 453 -23.74 -11.63 13.25
CA GLY A 453 -25.15 -11.83 13.61
C GLY A 453 -26.00 -10.56 13.73
N VAL A 454 -25.49 -9.37 13.45
CA VAL A 454 -26.26 -8.14 13.41
C VAL A 454 -27.06 -8.10 12.09
N ARG A 455 -28.38 -8.06 12.17
CA ARG A 455 -29.26 -8.11 10.99
C ARG A 455 -29.92 -6.76 10.66
N THR A 456 -30.03 -5.89 11.63
CA THR A 456 -30.67 -4.57 11.51
C THR A 456 -29.98 -3.60 12.46
N GLY A 457 -30.17 -2.31 12.23
CA GLY A 457 -29.73 -1.28 13.16
C GLY A 457 -29.05 -0.10 12.46
N PRO A 458 -28.81 0.99 13.21
CA PRO A 458 -28.27 2.22 12.64
C PRO A 458 -26.87 2.05 12.05
N VAL A 459 -26.04 1.22 12.66
CA VAL A 459 -24.65 0.97 12.19
C VAL A 459 -24.66 0.44 10.76
N LEU A 460 -25.47 -0.59 10.46
CA LEU A 460 -25.58 -1.15 9.10
C LEU A 460 -26.17 -0.14 8.12
N ALA A 461 -27.22 0.58 8.56
CA ALA A 461 -27.87 1.57 7.71
C ALA A 461 -26.92 2.72 7.33
N HIS A 462 -26.15 3.22 8.31
CA HIS A 462 -25.20 4.30 8.09
C HIS A 462 -24.02 3.85 7.20
N ALA A 463 -23.47 2.64 7.41
CA ALA A 463 -22.38 2.12 6.58
C ALA A 463 -22.83 1.91 5.13
N ALA A 464 -24.02 1.32 4.91
CA ALA A 464 -24.58 1.19 3.57
C ALA A 464 -24.85 2.56 2.92
N ALA A 465 -25.36 3.54 3.68
CA ALA A 465 -25.59 4.90 3.19
C ALA A 465 -24.28 5.62 2.85
N PHE A 466 -23.21 5.39 3.63
CA PHE A 466 -21.88 5.90 3.32
C PHE A 466 -21.43 5.37 1.95
N LEU A 467 -21.41 4.04 1.76
CA LEU A 467 -21.03 3.44 0.48
C LEU A 467 -21.84 3.98 -0.69
N ILE A 468 -23.17 4.03 -0.58
CA ILE A 468 -24.03 4.58 -1.64
C ILE A 468 -23.68 6.03 -1.97
N ARG A 469 -23.36 6.84 -0.97
CA ARG A 469 -23.04 8.27 -1.13
C ARG A 469 -21.70 8.51 -1.84
N VAL A 470 -20.69 7.66 -1.59
CA VAL A 470 -19.33 7.86 -2.09
C VAL A 470 -19.06 7.20 -3.45
N GLN A 471 -20.06 6.57 -4.06
CA GLN A 471 -19.98 6.07 -5.43
C GLN A 471 -19.62 7.21 -6.38
N ASN A 472 -18.70 6.98 -7.31
CA ASN A 472 -18.32 7.93 -8.35
C ASN A 472 -19.33 7.95 -9.53
N LEU A 473 -19.26 9.00 -10.35
CA LEU A 473 -20.15 9.18 -11.51
C LEU A 473 -19.90 8.14 -12.62
N ASP A 474 -18.80 7.40 -12.58
CA ASP A 474 -18.53 6.30 -13.53
C ASP A 474 -19.14 4.97 -13.07
N GLY A 475 -19.76 4.94 -11.89
CA GLY A 475 -20.37 3.77 -11.27
C GLY A 475 -19.47 3.00 -10.33
N GLY A 476 -18.16 3.23 -10.37
CA GLY A 476 -17.17 2.59 -9.51
C GLY A 476 -17.01 3.25 -8.15
N TYR A 477 -16.11 2.69 -7.36
CA TYR A 477 -15.75 3.19 -6.03
C TYR A 477 -14.26 3.46 -5.95
N PRO A 478 -13.86 4.60 -5.35
CA PRO A 478 -12.48 4.85 -4.97
C PRO A 478 -12.16 4.18 -3.63
N GLN A 479 -10.90 3.98 -3.30
CA GLN A 479 -10.52 3.59 -1.95
C GLN A 479 -10.87 4.70 -0.95
N GLN A 480 -10.41 5.91 -1.22
CA GLN A 480 -10.75 7.11 -0.43
C GLN A 480 -11.84 7.93 -1.14
N PRO A 481 -12.86 8.44 -0.43
CA PRO A 481 -13.90 9.29 -1.01
C PRO A 481 -13.32 10.45 -1.83
N GLY A 482 -13.77 10.58 -3.08
CA GLY A 482 -13.28 11.60 -4.01
C GLY A 482 -12.02 11.22 -4.81
N GLY A 483 -11.46 10.03 -4.57
CA GLY A 483 -10.38 9.47 -5.39
C GLY A 483 -10.87 8.86 -6.71
N GLU A 484 -9.96 8.25 -7.48
CA GLU A 484 -10.27 7.53 -8.71
C GLU A 484 -10.89 6.15 -8.39
N SER A 485 -11.91 5.76 -9.16
CA SER A 485 -12.52 4.44 -9.05
C SER A 485 -11.56 3.34 -9.43
N ASN A 486 -11.58 2.25 -8.67
CA ASN A 486 -10.78 1.07 -8.97
C ASN A 486 -11.58 -0.23 -8.76
N ALA A 487 -11.12 -1.32 -9.37
CA ALA A 487 -11.79 -2.61 -9.34
C ALA A 487 -11.87 -3.21 -7.94
N GLN A 488 -10.81 -3.09 -7.13
CA GLN A 488 -10.74 -3.69 -5.80
C GLN A 488 -11.71 -3.01 -4.83
N SER A 489 -11.67 -1.68 -4.72
CA SER A 489 -12.60 -0.93 -3.87
C SER A 489 -14.05 -1.08 -4.34
N THR A 490 -14.26 -1.18 -5.67
CA THR A 490 -15.61 -1.46 -6.21
C THR A 490 -16.07 -2.87 -5.84
N ALA A 491 -15.19 -3.86 -5.90
CA ALA A 491 -15.50 -5.23 -5.49
C ALA A 491 -15.85 -5.31 -3.99
N TRP A 492 -15.08 -4.65 -3.13
CA TRP A 492 -15.39 -4.55 -1.70
C TRP A 492 -16.74 -3.88 -1.44
N ALA A 493 -17.01 -2.74 -2.08
CA ALA A 493 -18.29 -2.04 -1.93
C ALA A 493 -19.48 -2.91 -2.34
N ILE A 494 -19.37 -3.64 -3.46
CA ILE A 494 -20.40 -4.60 -3.90
C ILE A 494 -20.66 -5.65 -2.81
N GLN A 495 -19.60 -6.30 -2.31
CA GLN A 495 -19.75 -7.34 -1.30
C GLN A 495 -20.36 -6.82 0.00
N GLY A 496 -19.93 -5.65 0.48
CA GLY A 496 -20.52 -5.00 1.66
C GLY A 496 -21.99 -4.67 1.49
N LEU A 497 -22.36 -4.11 0.35
CA LEU A 497 -23.75 -3.77 0.02
C LEU A 497 -24.62 -5.01 -0.14
N VAL A 498 -24.11 -6.08 -0.78
CA VAL A 498 -24.80 -7.38 -0.88
C VAL A 498 -25.03 -7.98 0.50
N ALA A 499 -24.01 -7.96 1.39
CA ALA A 499 -24.14 -8.44 2.77
C ALA A 499 -25.21 -7.67 3.55
N ALA A 500 -25.37 -6.37 3.26
CA ALA A 500 -26.42 -5.52 3.83
C ALA A 500 -27.78 -5.67 3.13
N GLY A 501 -27.94 -6.63 2.21
CA GLY A 501 -29.19 -6.89 1.49
C GLY A 501 -29.56 -5.80 0.48
N ARG A 502 -28.57 -5.11 -0.09
CA ARG A 502 -28.80 -4.09 -1.11
C ARG A 502 -28.69 -4.69 -2.51
N ASP A 503 -29.57 -4.26 -3.40
CA ASP A 503 -29.49 -4.56 -4.82
C ASP A 503 -28.44 -3.65 -5.46
N VAL A 504 -27.26 -4.20 -5.73
CA VAL A 504 -26.11 -3.47 -6.31
C VAL A 504 -26.32 -3.13 -7.78
N GLY A 505 -27.20 -3.85 -8.49
CA GLY A 505 -27.57 -3.55 -9.87
C GLY A 505 -28.39 -2.26 -9.98
N ALA A 506 -29.17 -1.95 -8.94
CA ALA A 506 -30.00 -0.74 -8.87
C ALA A 506 -29.27 0.50 -8.32
N ILE A 507 -28.06 0.34 -7.77
CA ILE A 507 -27.29 1.46 -7.22
C ILE A 507 -26.62 2.22 -8.35
N THR A 508 -27.08 3.46 -8.59
CA THR A 508 -26.53 4.38 -9.59
C THR A 508 -26.49 5.79 -9.03
N ARG A 509 -25.46 6.54 -9.34
CA ARG A 509 -25.35 7.95 -8.98
C ARG A 509 -25.61 8.82 -10.20
N GLN A 510 -26.69 9.62 -10.17
CA GLN A 510 -27.05 10.54 -11.26
C GLN A 510 -27.11 9.89 -12.67
N GLY A 511 -27.65 8.66 -12.74
CA GLY A 511 -27.73 7.91 -14.00
C GLY A 511 -26.41 7.26 -14.44
N SER A 512 -25.45 7.13 -13.55
CA SER A 512 -24.20 6.39 -13.78
C SER A 512 -24.45 4.90 -14.05
N ARG A 513 -23.38 4.19 -14.41
CA ARG A 513 -23.40 2.72 -14.37
C ARG A 513 -23.57 2.24 -12.93
N SER A 514 -24.12 1.03 -12.77
CA SER A 514 -24.05 0.33 -11.49
C SER A 514 -22.60 -0.08 -11.16
N PRO A 515 -22.27 -0.44 -9.91
CA PRO A 515 -20.97 -0.98 -9.55
C PRO A 515 -20.57 -2.21 -10.37
N LEU A 516 -21.52 -3.10 -10.64
CA LEU A 516 -21.30 -4.24 -11.52
C LEU A 516 -20.93 -3.81 -12.94
N GLY A 517 -21.68 -2.87 -13.52
CA GLY A 517 -21.38 -2.34 -14.86
C GLY A 517 -20.05 -1.57 -14.93
N TYR A 518 -19.56 -1.04 -13.79
CA TYR A 518 -18.20 -0.51 -13.73
C TYR A 518 -17.16 -1.63 -13.80
N LEU A 519 -17.28 -2.69 -12.99
CA LEU A 519 -16.37 -3.85 -13.05
C LEU A 519 -16.35 -4.50 -14.44
N GLU A 520 -17.52 -4.69 -15.07
CA GLU A 520 -17.61 -5.19 -16.44
C GLU A 520 -16.84 -4.32 -17.44
N SER A 521 -16.84 -3.00 -17.24
CA SER A 521 -16.09 -2.07 -18.12
C SER A 521 -14.58 -2.15 -17.99
N LEU A 522 -14.08 -2.87 -16.98
CA LEU A 522 -12.65 -3.10 -16.73
C LEU A 522 -12.17 -4.46 -17.24
N LEU A 523 -13.06 -5.28 -17.82
CA LEU A 523 -12.70 -6.57 -18.40
C LEU A 523 -11.82 -6.38 -19.63
N ALA A 524 -10.67 -7.05 -19.63
CA ALA A 524 -9.76 -7.07 -20.76
C ALA A 524 -10.05 -8.28 -21.68
N PRO A 525 -9.69 -8.20 -22.98
CA PRO A 525 -9.92 -9.30 -23.92
C PRO A 525 -9.29 -10.64 -23.54
N ASN A 526 -8.24 -10.63 -22.72
CA ASN A 526 -7.58 -11.84 -22.22
C ASN A 526 -8.25 -12.44 -20.96
N GLY A 527 -9.36 -11.86 -20.49
CA GLY A 527 -10.08 -12.28 -19.29
C GLY A 527 -9.57 -11.69 -17.98
N SER A 528 -8.51 -10.87 -17.98
CA SER A 528 -8.10 -10.16 -16.76
C SER A 528 -9.01 -8.97 -16.48
N VAL A 529 -9.12 -8.58 -15.21
CA VAL A 529 -9.75 -7.33 -14.80
C VAL A 529 -8.66 -6.29 -14.58
N HIS A 530 -8.75 -5.14 -15.22
CA HIS A 530 -7.86 -4.01 -14.97
C HIS A 530 -8.12 -3.43 -13.58
N TYR A 531 -7.07 -2.91 -12.94
CA TYR A 531 -7.21 -2.24 -11.64
C TYR A 531 -8.10 -0.98 -11.74
N SER A 532 -7.87 -0.17 -12.77
CA SER A 532 -8.68 1.01 -13.10
C SER A 532 -8.71 1.19 -14.62
N ARG A 533 -9.38 2.23 -15.11
CA ARG A 533 -9.40 2.56 -16.55
C ARG A 533 -8.01 2.92 -17.08
N THR A 534 -7.11 3.33 -16.21
CA THR A 534 -5.76 3.81 -16.54
C THR A 534 -4.66 2.86 -16.07
N GLY A 535 -4.99 1.84 -15.25
CA GLY A 535 -4.03 0.95 -14.61
C GLY A 535 -4.40 -0.53 -14.72
N ALA A 536 -3.38 -1.37 -15.01
CA ALA A 536 -3.53 -2.82 -15.14
C ALA A 536 -2.56 -3.60 -14.22
N GLN A 537 -2.13 -2.99 -13.11
CA GLN A 537 -1.23 -3.63 -12.15
C GLN A 537 -1.86 -4.86 -11.49
N THR A 538 -1.01 -5.81 -11.09
CA THR A 538 -1.38 -7.05 -10.37
C THR A 538 -2.66 -7.73 -10.89
N PRO A 539 -2.78 -8.01 -12.21
CA PRO A 539 -4.03 -8.44 -12.82
C PRO A 539 -4.56 -9.76 -12.23
N VAL A 540 -3.69 -10.64 -11.72
CA VAL A 540 -4.10 -11.90 -11.07
C VAL A 540 -4.86 -11.60 -9.77
N TRP A 541 -4.35 -10.73 -8.93
CA TRP A 541 -5.00 -10.35 -7.68
C TRP A 541 -6.30 -9.60 -7.92
N VAL A 542 -6.25 -8.59 -8.80
CA VAL A 542 -7.44 -7.78 -9.14
C VAL A 542 -8.56 -8.65 -9.69
N THR A 543 -8.25 -9.56 -10.63
CA THR A 543 -9.25 -10.49 -11.20
C THR A 543 -9.83 -11.41 -10.13
N ALA A 544 -8.99 -11.93 -9.23
CA ALA A 544 -9.45 -12.80 -8.13
C ALA A 544 -10.43 -12.09 -7.19
N GLN A 545 -10.16 -10.83 -6.82
CA GLN A 545 -11.07 -10.05 -5.98
C GLN A 545 -12.34 -9.63 -6.74
N ALA A 546 -12.22 -9.24 -8.00
CA ALA A 546 -13.39 -8.93 -8.83
C ALA A 546 -14.36 -10.11 -8.94
N LEU A 547 -13.85 -11.35 -9.03
CA LEU A 547 -14.70 -12.56 -9.09
C LEU A 547 -15.60 -12.70 -7.86
N THR A 548 -15.18 -12.33 -6.65
CA THR A 548 -16.01 -12.40 -5.45
C THR A 548 -17.24 -11.48 -5.56
N ALA A 549 -17.02 -10.29 -6.11
CA ALA A 549 -18.07 -9.30 -6.32
C ALA A 549 -19.00 -9.68 -7.49
N LEU A 550 -18.43 -10.09 -8.64
CA LEU A 550 -19.20 -10.52 -9.82
C LEU A 550 -20.07 -11.75 -9.51
N ALA A 551 -19.61 -12.62 -8.60
CA ALA A 551 -20.38 -13.75 -8.09
C ALA A 551 -21.43 -13.35 -7.03
N GLY A 552 -21.46 -12.09 -6.59
CA GLY A 552 -22.40 -11.59 -5.57
C GLY A 552 -22.23 -12.26 -4.20
N LYS A 553 -21.01 -12.71 -3.83
CA LYS A 553 -20.79 -13.47 -2.62
C LYS A 553 -19.99 -12.67 -1.59
N PRO A 554 -20.59 -12.35 -0.42
CA PRO A 554 -19.87 -11.80 0.72
C PRO A 554 -19.03 -12.86 1.43
N PHE A 555 -18.07 -12.42 2.24
CA PHE A 555 -17.25 -13.29 3.09
C PHE A 555 -18.05 -13.89 4.26
N PRO A 556 -17.59 -15.08 4.78
CA PRO A 556 -16.56 -15.95 4.20
C PRO A 556 -17.07 -16.74 3.00
N ILE A 557 -16.21 -16.94 2.00
CA ILE A 557 -16.56 -17.69 0.79
C ILE A 557 -16.60 -19.18 1.09
N ALA A 558 -17.76 -19.79 0.93
CA ALA A 558 -17.94 -21.21 1.18
C ALA A 558 -17.22 -22.08 0.13
N PRO A 559 -16.71 -23.27 0.52
CA PRO A 559 -16.13 -24.22 -0.42
C PRO A 559 -17.16 -24.68 -1.46
N VAL A 560 -16.67 -24.98 -2.64
CA VAL A 560 -17.51 -25.59 -3.69
C VAL A 560 -17.80 -27.05 -3.31
N ARG A 561 -19.07 -27.41 -3.33
CA ARG A 561 -19.47 -28.81 -3.09
C ARG A 561 -18.93 -29.67 -4.22
N ARG A 562 -18.18 -30.71 -3.87
CA ARG A 562 -17.65 -31.73 -4.77
C ARG A 562 -18.68 -32.80 -5.02
#